data_66cc61e3db3b1479a79f22cf2ebb8990
#
_entry.id   66cc61e3db3b1479a79f22cf2ebb8990
#
_cell.length_a   1.000
_cell.length_b   1.000
_cell.length_c   1.000
_cell.angle_alpha   90.00
_cell.angle_beta   90.00
_cell.angle_gamma   90.00
#
_symmetry.space_group_name_H-M   'P 1'
#
loop_
_entity.id
_entity.type
_entity.pdbx_description
1 polymer ?
#
loop_
_entity_poly.entity_id
_entity_poly.type
_entity_poly.pdbx_seq_one_letter_code
_entity_poly.pdbx_strand_id
1 'polypeptide(L)'
;MTKRERLKNRIREELAQHPKIDRGTLMGWLAQGEYRRVLEELFFFTESPEFVHLCQGIMQDIEMSFPSMRESGQECCLGFLAEFSIWLQSYLPNWHLLNGDKDALSSVSERQLTALAARAALLIAKLAQDATGHVGSLTARWRKDIASRLAAESVPNPQQAAAALVGEDIGSYLTNMTASLRSSNARGIADLHAKGATPTEISNDYAAFLDYAMLLGASFVTCNPPLVDIAWVADPERWNPVVDRIVQEDPGASSEALATKVTLEIVLANMRLLRPVFLLTEGCTGYVSLQVNPRNHDNSSAMVSEAITIYSDLEKKLGGGVPNVVFKLPATHAGLVACRDLTGQGIGVNITVGFGMFQHVEFAQALQEGEAIVSTITNMSGRLAFPVRDELLGIVGRLAKSGIGEVELREAAAWSGVAVVKRLHQLMARRGYDLGRVKPLVASLRVYEGGAYEGLPTPVPDISEVIGVGVITIFPNVRRAFDALPPMKLRPHAVESPVPKNVLDVLRHSEVFKQAFYVGDPELLPEEDDQLRPDHPLCLDDEADVLEWTPVRNTIAEFCKSYDAFETRIEDRRQLAGRVVA
;
A
#
# COMPACT_ATOMS: atom_id res chain seq x y z
N MET A 1 -2.46 -23.06 22.69
CA MET A 1 -1.78 -22.23 21.66
C MET A 1 -2.83 -21.88 20.62
N THR A 2 -3.12 -20.60 20.42
CA THR A 2 -4.09 -20.09 19.44
C THR A 2 -3.62 -20.33 18.01
N LYS A 3 -4.50 -20.20 17.02
CA LYS A 3 -4.11 -20.28 15.61
C LYS A 3 -3.09 -19.18 15.25
N ARG A 4 -3.30 -17.97 15.79
CA ARG A 4 -2.38 -16.82 15.64
C ARG A 4 -0.98 -17.16 16.14
N GLU A 5 -0.82 -17.73 17.33
CA GLU A 5 0.48 -18.11 17.86
C GLU A 5 1.17 -19.19 17.01
N ARG A 6 0.40 -20.14 16.47
CA ARG A 6 0.95 -21.14 15.55
C ARG A 6 1.48 -20.51 14.25
N LEU A 7 0.75 -19.57 13.69
CA LEU A 7 1.18 -18.84 12.48
C LEU A 7 2.44 -18.02 12.76
N LYS A 8 2.49 -17.26 13.86
CA LYS A 8 3.70 -16.53 14.27
C LYS A 8 4.90 -17.43 14.46
N ASN A 9 4.72 -18.61 15.07
CA ASN A 9 5.81 -19.58 15.22
C ASN A 9 6.32 -20.08 13.86
N ARG A 10 5.43 -20.38 12.91
CA ARG A 10 5.84 -20.75 11.53
C ARG A 10 6.64 -19.65 10.85
N ILE A 11 6.25 -18.38 11.04
CA ILE A 11 6.99 -17.22 10.50
C ILE A 11 8.39 -17.12 11.13
N ARG A 12 8.49 -17.28 12.45
CA ARG A 12 9.79 -17.31 13.17
C ARG A 12 10.67 -18.47 12.71
N GLU A 13 10.09 -19.64 12.50
CA GLU A 13 10.81 -20.82 11.99
C GLU A 13 11.32 -20.58 10.58
N GLU A 14 10.53 -19.96 9.70
CA GLU A 14 10.95 -19.61 8.34
C GLU A 14 12.11 -18.61 8.36
N LEU A 15 12.01 -17.54 9.17
CA LEU A 15 13.10 -16.57 9.34
C LEU A 15 14.37 -17.22 9.90
N ALA A 16 14.23 -18.10 10.90
CA ALA A 16 15.37 -18.81 11.52
C ALA A 16 16.05 -19.80 10.56
N GLN A 17 15.34 -20.27 9.54
CA GLN A 17 15.89 -21.16 8.50
C GLN A 17 16.56 -20.40 7.36
N HIS A 18 16.48 -19.04 7.36
CA HIS A 18 17.16 -18.25 6.33
C HIS A 18 18.67 -18.50 6.42
N PRO A 19 19.32 -18.94 5.32
CA PRO A 19 20.74 -19.29 5.37
C PRO A 19 21.60 -18.05 5.57
N LYS A 20 22.64 -18.15 6.39
CA LYS A 20 23.68 -17.10 6.43
C LYS A 20 24.46 -17.10 5.12
N ILE A 21 24.41 -16.00 4.41
CA ILE A 21 25.04 -15.84 3.10
C ILE A 21 26.41 -15.20 3.27
N ASP A 22 27.43 -15.86 2.78
CA ASP A 22 28.78 -15.33 2.81
C ASP A 22 29.06 -14.31 1.68
N ARG A 23 30.13 -13.53 1.86
CA ARG A 23 30.54 -12.49 0.91
C ARG A 23 30.85 -13.04 -0.49
N GLY A 24 31.41 -14.25 -0.59
CA GLY A 24 31.71 -14.87 -1.88
C GLY A 24 30.44 -15.17 -2.67
N THR A 25 29.43 -15.69 -2.01
CA THR A 25 28.10 -15.93 -2.60
C THR A 25 27.44 -14.62 -3.09
N LEU A 26 27.50 -13.54 -2.31
CA LEU A 26 26.99 -12.23 -2.71
C LEU A 26 27.70 -11.68 -3.96
N MET A 27 29.03 -11.83 -4.02
CA MET A 27 29.80 -11.48 -5.22
C MET A 27 29.45 -12.36 -6.42
N GLY A 28 29.14 -13.64 -6.20
CA GLY A 28 28.63 -14.54 -7.24
C GLY A 28 27.29 -14.07 -7.82
N TRP A 29 26.36 -13.61 -6.99
CA TRP A 29 25.08 -13.04 -7.44
C TRP A 29 25.28 -11.74 -8.23
N LEU A 30 26.18 -10.86 -7.80
CA LEU A 30 26.55 -9.67 -8.58
C LEU A 30 27.07 -10.03 -9.98
N ALA A 31 27.92 -11.04 -10.07
CA ALA A 31 28.46 -11.50 -11.35
C ALA A 31 27.38 -12.10 -12.28
N GLN A 32 26.28 -12.59 -11.72
CA GLN A 32 25.11 -13.12 -12.45
C GLN A 32 24.04 -12.06 -12.77
N GLY A 33 24.22 -10.80 -12.35
CA GLY A 33 23.26 -9.73 -12.58
C GLY A 33 22.16 -9.61 -11.50
N GLU A 34 22.25 -10.36 -10.40
CA GLU A 34 21.24 -10.46 -9.35
C GLU A 34 21.44 -9.44 -8.21
N TYR A 35 21.79 -8.18 -8.52
CA TYR A 35 22.16 -7.20 -7.50
C TYR A 35 21.01 -6.85 -6.53
N ARG A 36 19.75 -6.94 -6.95
CA ARG A 36 18.62 -6.73 -6.03
C ARG A 36 18.59 -7.76 -4.92
N ARG A 37 18.90 -9.02 -5.23
CA ARG A 37 19.01 -10.08 -4.23
C ARG A 37 20.10 -9.79 -3.22
N VAL A 38 21.22 -9.21 -3.66
CA VAL A 38 22.31 -8.78 -2.76
C VAL A 38 21.84 -7.65 -1.86
N LEU A 39 21.10 -6.68 -2.39
CA LEU A 39 20.52 -5.60 -1.57
C LEU A 39 19.54 -6.11 -0.52
N GLU A 40 18.63 -7.01 -0.90
CA GLU A 40 17.68 -7.62 0.03
C GLU A 40 18.41 -8.38 1.16
N GLU A 41 19.43 -9.17 0.84
CA GLU A 41 20.23 -9.88 1.84
C GLU A 41 20.92 -8.93 2.80
N LEU A 42 21.55 -7.87 2.28
CA LEU A 42 22.24 -6.89 3.10
C LEU A 42 21.29 -6.14 4.04
N PHE A 43 20.17 -5.65 3.53
CA PHE A 43 19.29 -4.75 4.30
C PHE A 43 18.31 -5.48 5.22
N PHE A 44 17.95 -6.72 4.91
CA PHE A 44 16.91 -7.41 5.67
C PHE A 44 17.44 -8.60 6.49
N PHE A 45 18.48 -9.29 6.03
CA PHE A 45 18.91 -10.55 6.65
C PHE A 45 20.32 -10.51 7.25
N THR A 46 21.11 -9.46 6.96
CA THR A 46 22.43 -9.30 7.58
C THR A 46 22.30 -8.76 9.01
N GLU A 47 22.95 -9.42 9.96
CA GLU A 47 23.00 -8.96 11.35
C GLU A 47 23.72 -7.60 11.46
N SER A 48 23.18 -6.72 12.28
CA SER A 48 23.66 -5.35 12.42
C SER A 48 25.17 -5.21 12.70
N PRO A 49 25.79 -6.02 13.58
CA PRO A 49 27.24 -5.94 13.82
C PRO A 49 28.08 -6.24 12.58
N GLU A 50 27.59 -7.09 11.68
CA GLU A 50 28.30 -7.53 10.48
C GLU A 50 28.07 -6.59 9.27
N PHE A 51 26.97 -5.85 9.25
CA PHE A 51 26.51 -5.06 8.12
C PHE A 51 27.58 -4.12 7.53
N VAL A 52 28.18 -3.28 8.37
CA VAL A 52 29.17 -2.29 7.92
C VAL A 52 30.41 -2.98 7.33
N HIS A 53 30.90 -4.03 8.00
CA HIS A 53 32.09 -4.76 7.55
C HIS A 53 31.83 -5.49 6.24
N LEU A 54 30.67 -6.14 6.12
CA LEU A 54 30.27 -6.86 4.91
C LEU A 54 30.12 -5.91 3.72
N CYS A 55 29.43 -4.78 3.90
CA CYS A 55 29.28 -3.75 2.85
C CYS A 55 30.63 -3.19 2.40
N GLN A 56 31.55 -2.91 3.34
CA GLN A 56 32.90 -2.45 3.01
C GLN A 56 33.69 -3.50 2.23
N GLY A 57 33.57 -4.77 2.62
CA GLY A 57 34.21 -5.88 1.94
C GLY A 57 33.71 -6.07 0.51
N ILE A 58 32.40 -6.02 0.29
CA ILE A 58 31.81 -6.10 -1.06
C ILE A 58 32.29 -4.94 -1.95
N MET A 59 32.29 -3.70 -1.45
CA MET A 59 32.80 -2.56 -2.21
C MET A 59 34.29 -2.72 -2.57
N GLN A 60 35.09 -3.29 -1.70
CA GLN A 60 36.50 -3.59 -1.96
C GLN A 60 36.66 -4.69 -3.02
N ASP A 61 35.86 -5.76 -2.94
CA ASP A 61 35.90 -6.85 -3.93
C ASP A 61 35.45 -6.35 -5.32
N ILE A 62 34.41 -5.50 -5.38
CA ILE A 62 34.01 -4.84 -6.61
C ILE A 62 35.19 -4.02 -7.18
N GLU A 63 35.81 -3.18 -6.37
CA GLU A 63 36.93 -2.33 -6.81
C GLU A 63 38.07 -3.14 -7.42
N MET A 64 38.41 -4.28 -6.80
CA MET A 64 39.50 -5.14 -7.26
C MET A 64 39.14 -5.95 -8.51
N SER A 65 37.91 -6.46 -8.59
CA SER A 65 37.50 -7.39 -9.65
C SER A 65 36.90 -6.71 -10.88
N PHE A 66 36.43 -5.46 -10.76
CA PHE A 66 35.73 -4.73 -11.82
C PHE A 66 36.43 -4.74 -13.18
N PRO A 67 37.76 -4.46 -13.30
CA PRO A 67 38.43 -4.46 -14.59
C PRO A 67 38.45 -5.82 -15.31
N SER A 68 38.31 -6.92 -14.56
CA SER A 68 38.33 -8.28 -15.11
C SER A 68 36.92 -8.87 -15.32
N MET A 69 35.86 -8.16 -14.90
CA MET A 69 34.49 -8.59 -15.08
C MET A 69 34.04 -8.47 -16.55
N ARG A 70 33.07 -9.31 -16.92
CA ARG A 70 32.35 -9.13 -18.18
C ARG A 70 31.53 -7.84 -18.11
N GLU A 71 31.21 -7.26 -19.26
CA GLU A 71 30.43 -6.00 -19.40
C GLU A 71 29.13 -6.02 -18.57
N SER A 72 28.37 -7.11 -18.64
CA SER A 72 27.15 -7.28 -17.84
C SER A 72 27.39 -7.26 -16.32
N GLY A 73 28.51 -7.79 -15.86
CA GLY A 73 28.91 -7.74 -14.46
C GLY A 73 29.33 -6.34 -14.02
N GLN A 74 30.02 -5.60 -14.89
CA GLN A 74 30.40 -4.20 -14.63
C GLN A 74 29.15 -3.31 -14.52
N GLU A 75 28.20 -3.43 -15.45
CA GLU A 75 26.91 -2.73 -15.38
C GLU A 75 26.15 -3.08 -14.10
N CYS A 76 26.10 -4.36 -13.74
CA CYS A 76 25.47 -4.82 -12.52
C CYS A 76 26.09 -4.21 -11.26
N CYS A 77 27.43 -4.17 -11.17
CA CYS A 77 28.13 -3.56 -10.04
C CYS A 77 27.86 -2.05 -9.92
N LEU A 78 27.81 -1.31 -11.02
CA LEU A 78 27.44 0.12 -11.02
C LEU A 78 25.99 0.30 -10.56
N GLY A 79 25.07 -0.53 -11.07
CA GLY A 79 23.66 -0.52 -10.65
C GLY A 79 23.51 -0.85 -9.16
N PHE A 80 24.22 -1.87 -8.67
CA PHE A 80 24.28 -2.22 -7.25
C PHE A 80 24.72 -1.04 -6.39
N LEU A 81 25.86 -0.44 -6.70
CA LEU A 81 26.41 0.67 -5.91
C LEU A 81 25.48 1.87 -5.88
N ALA A 82 24.80 2.16 -7.00
CA ALA A 82 23.84 3.25 -7.09
C ALA A 82 22.60 2.97 -6.20
N GLU A 83 21.95 1.83 -6.38
CA GLU A 83 20.78 1.47 -5.57
C GLU A 83 21.16 1.29 -4.09
N PHE A 84 22.30 0.70 -3.78
CA PHE A 84 22.82 0.60 -2.42
C PHE A 84 22.92 1.97 -1.75
N SER A 85 23.46 2.97 -2.46
CA SER A 85 23.56 4.35 -1.94
C SER A 85 22.18 4.97 -1.68
N ILE A 86 21.19 4.70 -2.54
CA ILE A 86 19.80 5.15 -2.37
C ILE A 86 19.17 4.44 -1.18
N TRP A 87 19.32 3.11 -1.06
CA TRP A 87 18.75 2.31 0.02
C TRP A 87 19.28 2.74 1.39
N LEU A 88 20.57 3.04 1.51
CA LEU A 88 21.17 3.57 2.75
C LEU A 88 20.55 4.90 3.21
N GLN A 89 20.04 5.71 2.28
CA GLN A 89 19.51 7.04 2.53
C GLN A 89 17.98 7.10 2.49
N SER A 90 17.32 5.95 2.25
CA SER A 90 15.87 5.78 2.24
C SER A 90 15.33 5.40 3.63
N TYR A 91 14.08 4.95 3.65
CA TYR A 91 13.46 4.40 4.86
C TYR A 91 13.93 2.97 5.19
N LEU A 92 14.49 2.23 4.22
CA LEU A 92 14.79 0.79 4.37
C LEU A 92 15.62 0.43 5.61
N PRO A 93 16.64 1.20 6.02
CA PRO A 93 17.36 0.91 7.26
C PRO A 93 16.49 0.90 8.53
N ASN A 94 15.32 1.53 8.48
CA ASN A 94 14.41 1.64 9.63
C ASN A 94 13.54 0.40 9.85
N TRP A 95 13.52 -0.57 8.92
CA TRP A 95 12.66 -1.76 9.04
C TRP A 95 12.93 -2.58 10.30
N HIS A 96 14.17 -2.68 10.72
CA HIS A 96 14.53 -3.38 11.97
C HIS A 96 13.96 -2.72 13.23
N LEU A 97 13.68 -1.41 13.19
CA LEU A 97 13.07 -0.71 14.32
C LEU A 97 11.62 -1.15 14.57
N LEU A 98 10.93 -1.64 13.53
CA LEU A 98 9.53 -2.09 13.63
C LEU A 98 9.40 -3.44 14.34
N ASN A 99 10.47 -4.23 14.43
CA ASN A 99 10.47 -5.53 15.09
C ASN A 99 10.60 -5.44 16.62
N GLY A 100 10.61 -4.25 17.20
CA GLY A 100 10.82 -4.09 18.64
C GLY A 100 12.25 -4.41 19.11
N ASP A 101 13.10 -4.93 18.24
CA ASP A 101 14.54 -5.13 18.47
C ASP A 101 15.26 -3.81 18.20
N LYS A 102 15.06 -2.87 19.12
CA LYS A 102 15.69 -1.54 19.07
C LYS A 102 17.21 -1.60 19.03
N ASP A 103 17.78 -2.73 19.38
CA ASP A 103 19.21 -2.91 19.43
C ASP A 103 19.82 -3.35 18.08
N ALA A 104 19.04 -3.91 17.17
CA ALA A 104 19.57 -4.47 15.92
C ALA A 104 20.24 -3.43 15.01
N LEU A 105 19.63 -2.28 14.75
CA LEU A 105 20.26 -1.19 14.00
C LEU A 105 20.88 -0.10 14.87
N SER A 106 20.67 -0.10 16.19
CA SER A 106 21.32 0.85 17.09
C SER A 106 22.85 0.72 17.07
N SER A 107 23.38 -0.41 16.61
CA SER A 107 24.80 -0.60 16.36
C SER A 107 25.29 0.06 15.05
N VAL A 108 24.39 0.42 14.11
CA VAL A 108 24.74 1.12 12.86
C VAL A 108 24.26 2.55 12.93
N SER A 109 25.16 3.44 13.25
CA SER A 109 24.84 4.87 13.36
C SER A 109 24.55 5.49 11.99
N GLU A 110 23.74 6.56 11.97
CA GLU A 110 23.51 7.37 10.78
C GLU A 110 24.81 7.85 10.13
N ARG A 111 25.83 8.14 10.95
CA ARG A 111 27.16 8.50 10.47
C ARG A 111 27.81 7.36 9.66
N GLN A 112 27.64 6.11 10.09
CA GLN A 112 28.18 4.95 9.38
C GLN A 112 27.44 4.71 8.07
N LEU A 113 26.10 4.82 8.05
CA LEU A 113 25.28 4.74 6.83
C LEU A 113 25.68 5.83 5.82
N THR A 114 25.84 7.06 6.29
CA THR A 114 26.30 8.19 5.45
C THR A 114 27.73 7.94 4.92
N ALA A 115 28.63 7.41 5.73
CA ALA A 115 29.99 7.08 5.30
C ALA A 115 30.01 5.96 4.23
N LEU A 116 29.17 4.94 4.38
CA LEU A 116 29.01 3.88 3.37
C LEU A 116 28.48 4.44 2.05
N ALA A 117 27.45 5.30 2.10
CA ALA A 117 26.89 5.96 0.90
C ALA A 117 27.94 6.83 0.21
N ALA A 118 28.71 7.63 0.95
CA ALA A 118 29.77 8.44 0.41
C ALA A 118 30.87 7.59 -0.24
N ARG A 119 31.26 6.47 0.38
CA ARG A 119 32.24 5.54 -0.20
C ARG A 119 31.74 4.91 -1.49
N ALA A 120 30.47 4.49 -1.53
CA ALA A 120 29.86 3.95 -2.75
C ALA A 120 29.85 4.99 -3.88
N ALA A 121 29.49 6.24 -3.57
CA ALA A 121 29.51 7.35 -4.54
C ALA A 121 30.92 7.62 -5.11
N LEU A 122 31.96 7.60 -4.25
CA LEU A 122 33.35 7.75 -4.69
C LEU A 122 33.79 6.57 -5.58
N LEU A 123 33.38 5.37 -5.22
CA LEU A 123 33.69 4.18 -6.03
C LEU A 123 32.98 4.24 -7.40
N ILE A 124 31.70 4.63 -7.44
CA ILE A 124 30.97 4.87 -8.69
C ILE A 124 31.72 5.89 -9.56
N ALA A 125 32.09 7.04 -9.00
CA ALA A 125 32.81 8.07 -9.75
C ALA A 125 34.12 7.57 -10.35
N LYS A 126 34.85 6.69 -9.63
CA LYS A 126 36.07 6.05 -10.13
C LYS A 126 35.78 5.05 -11.26
N LEU A 127 34.84 4.14 -11.05
CA LEU A 127 34.58 3.05 -12.00
C LEU A 127 33.84 3.53 -13.26
N ALA A 128 33.01 4.56 -13.15
CA ALA A 128 32.25 5.11 -14.28
C ALA A 128 33.14 5.79 -15.32
N GLN A 129 34.34 6.24 -14.95
CA GLN A 129 35.27 6.90 -15.91
C GLN A 129 35.70 5.94 -17.02
N ASP A 130 35.91 4.67 -16.68
CA ASP A 130 36.35 3.64 -17.64
C ASP A 130 35.17 2.85 -18.25
N ALA A 131 33.93 3.12 -17.79
CA ALA A 131 32.72 2.36 -18.13
C ALA A 131 31.57 3.24 -18.68
N THR A 132 31.87 4.24 -19.49
CA THR A 132 30.91 5.24 -19.99
C THR A 132 29.73 4.63 -20.75
N GLY A 133 29.94 3.55 -21.51
CA GLY A 133 28.87 2.80 -22.20
C GLY A 133 27.85 2.20 -21.22
N HIS A 134 28.31 1.66 -20.10
CA HIS A 134 27.45 1.07 -19.06
C HIS A 134 26.67 2.14 -18.30
N VAL A 135 27.26 3.30 -18.05
CA VAL A 135 26.57 4.46 -17.47
C VAL A 135 25.41 4.89 -18.38
N GLY A 136 25.64 4.96 -19.70
CA GLY A 136 24.61 5.27 -20.69
C GLY A 136 23.45 4.27 -20.68
N SER A 137 23.76 2.96 -20.63
CA SER A 137 22.76 1.87 -20.55
C SER A 137 21.92 1.97 -19.27
N LEU A 138 22.57 2.12 -18.12
CA LEU A 138 21.90 2.23 -16.81
C LEU A 138 20.99 3.46 -16.74
N THR A 139 21.48 4.64 -17.13
CA THR A 139 20.68 5.86 -17.08
C THR A 139 19.51 5.83 -18.05
N ALA A 140 19.65 5.20 -19.22
CA ALA A 140 18.56 5.01 -20.17
C ALA A 140 17.45 4.10 -19.56
N ARG A 141 17.85 3.00 -18.93
CA ARG A 141 16.91 2.09 -18.24
C ARG A 141 16.18 2.82 -17.11
N TRP A 142 16.90 3.50 -16.23
CA TRP A 142 16.27 4.26 -15.13
C TRP A 142 15.32 5.35 -15.62
N ARG A 143 15.67 6.06 -16.72
CA ARG A 143 14.75 7.03 -17.34
C ARG A 143 13.44 6.38 -17.79
N LYS A 144 13.51 5.18 -18.41
CA LYS A 144 12.34 4.43 -18.84
C LYS A 144 11.46 4.03 -17.64
N ASP A 145 12.06 3.42 -16.62
CA ASP A 145 11.35 2.93 -15.43
C ASP A 145 10.71 4.09 -14.64
N ILE A 146 11.46 5.16 -14.43
CA ILE A 146 10.97 6.35 -13.74
C ILE A 146 9.89 7.06 -14.55
N ALA A 147 10.00 7.13 -15.88
CA ALA A 147 8.96 7.72 -16.73
C ALA A 147 7.62 6.95 -16.60
N SER A 148 7.67 5.62 -16.55
CA SER A 148 6.49 4.78 -16.34
C SER A 148 5.85 5.06 -14.98
N ARG A 149 6.64 5.17 -13.91
CA ARG A 149 6.17 5.54 -12.58
C ARG A 149 5.55 6.93 -12.54
N LEU A 150 6.23 7.93 -13.12
CA LEU A 150 5.74 9.30 -13.16
C LEU A 150 4.46 9.45 -13.99
N ALA A 151 4.29 8.62 -15.03
CA ALA A 151 3.03 8.55 -15.77
C ALA A 151 1.87 8.05 -14.88
N ALA A 152 2.10 7.02 -14.06
CA ALA A 152 1.12 6.56 -13.07
C ALA A 152 0.81 7.63 -11.99
N GLU A 153 1.76 8.51 -11.70
CA GLU A 153 1.58 9.67 -10.82
C GLU A 153 0.89 10.86 -11.51
N SER A 154 0.46 10.70 -12.77
CA SER A 154 -0.16 11.75 -13.59
C SER A 154 0.76 12.99 -13.77
N VAL A 155 2.08 12.76 -13.85
CA VAL A 155 3.04 13.86 -14.10
C VAL A 155 2.94 14.30 -15.56
N PRO A 156 2.75 15.59 -15.85
CA PRO A 156 2.86 16.11 -17.22
C PRO A 156 4.27 15.86 -17.78
N ASN A 157 4.35 15.37 -19.02
CA ASN A 157 5.64 15.08 -19.70
C ASN A 157 6.58 14.16 -18.87
N PRO A 158 6.14 12.92 -18.52
CA PRO A 158 6.86 12.05 -17.60
C PRO A 158 8.27 11.69 -18.10
N GLN A 159 8.50 11.64 -19.41
CA GLN A 159 9.82 11.40 -20.00
C GLN A 159 10.80 12.54 -19.68
N GLN A 160 10.34 13.79 -19.81
CA GLN A 160 11.17 14.95 -19.47
C GLN A 160 11.45 15.02 -17.97
N ALA A 161 10.46 14.75 -17.14
CA ALA A 161 10.61 14.72 -15.69
C ALA A 161 11.56 13.59 -15.24
N ALA A 162 11.46 12.41 -15.86
CA ALA A 162 12.40 11.31 -15.62
C ALA A 162 13.83 11.66 -16.03
N ALA A 163 14.01 12.31 -17.20
CA ALA A 163 15.33 12.76 -17.65
C ALA A 163 15.94 13.78 -16.67
N ALA A 164 15.15 14.70 -16.14
CA ALA A 164 15.59 15.66 -15.13
C ALA A 164 15.99 14.98 -13.81
N LEU A 165 15.21 13.96 -13.36
CA LEU A 165 15.49 13.23 -12.13
C LEU A 165 16.74 12.35 -12.24
N VAL A 166 16.94 11.67 -13.37
CA VAL A 166 18.12 10.82 -13.59
C VAL A 166 19.36 11.67 -13.86
N GLY A 167 19.21 12.82 -14.56
CA GLY A 167 20.33 13.65 -14.95
C GLY A 167 21.20 13.00 -16.03
N GLU A 168 22.46 13.39 -16.13
CA GLU A 168 23.39 12.95 -17.18
C GLU A 168 24.21 11.73 -16.77
N ASP A 169 24.43 11.54 -15.46
CA ASP A 169 25.29 10.50 -14.91
C ASP A 169 24.70 9.90 -13.61
N ILE A 170 25.36 8.86 -13.09
CA ILE A 170 24.94 8.16 -11.86
C ILE A 170 24.99 9.10 -10.64
N GLY A 171 25.96 10.01 -10.56
CA GLY A 171 26.10 10.96 -9.47
C GLY A 171 24.92 11.95 -9.40
N SER A 172 24.50 12.47 -10.56
CA SER A 172 23.30 13.29 -10.70
C SER A 172 22.04 12.53 -10.27
N TYR A 173 21.90 11.29 -10.72
CA TYR A 173 20.80 10.40 -10.31
C TYR A 173 20.73 10.21 -8.79
N LEU A 174 21.87 9.89 -8.17
CA LEU A 174 21.95 9.71 -6.71
C LEU A 174 21.53 10.97 -5.95
N THR A 175 22.03 12.12 -6.39
CA THR A 175 21.74 13.42 -5.77
C THR A 175 20.25 13.75 -5.86
N ASN A 176 19.69 13.67 -7.06
CA ASN A 176 18.29 14.02 -7.31
C ASN A 176 17.31 13.05 -6.63
N MET A 177 17.58 11.74 -6.73
CA MET A 177 16.72 10.72 -6.11
C MET A 177 16.74 10.85 -4.58
N THR A 178 17.92 11.01 -3.99
CA THR A 178 18.04 11.17 -2.53
C THR A 178 17.33 12.45 -2.04
N ALA A 179 17.45 13.55 -2.78
CA ALA A 179 16.75 14.78 -2.46
C ALA A 179 15.22 14.59 -2.53
N SER A 180 14.73 13.93 -3.60
CA SER A 180 13.30 13.61 -3.76
C SER A 180 12.77 12.75 -2.60
N LEU A 181 13.48 11.69 -2.22
CA LEU A 181 13.09 10.83 -1.10
C LEU A 181 13.05 11.58 0.24
N ARG A 182 14.05 12.43 0.49
CA ARG A 182 14.15 13.19 1.75
C ARG A 182 13.10 14.29 1.89
N SER A 183 12.64 14.86 0.79
CA SER A 183 11.61 15.91 0.79
C SER A 183 10.19 15.36 0.85
N SER A 184 9.98 14.05 0.76
CA SER A 184 8.65 13.44 0.75
C SER A 184 7.95 13.59 2.10
N ASN A 185 6.74 14.16 2.09
CA ASN A 185 5.85 14.20 3.26
C ASN A 185 5.35 12.80 3.63
N ALA A 186 5.14 11.92 2.64
CA ALA A 186 4.76 10.52 2.89
C ALA A 186 5.86 9.80 3.67
N ARG A 187 7.13 9.96 3.28
CA ARG A 187 8.25 9.44 4.07
C ARG A 187 8.27 10.01 5.50
N GLY A 188 7.90 11.26 5.68
CA GLY A 188 7.79 11.87 7.00
C GLY A 188 6.84 11.11 7.94
N ILE A 189 5.73 10.56 7.41
CA ILE A 189 4.83 9.68 8.20
C ILE A 189 5.54 8.38 8.56
N ALA A 190 6.22 7.75 7.60
CA ALA A 190 6.97 6.52 7.85
C ALA A 190 8.10 6.72 8.89
N ASP A 191 8.80 7.86 8.85
CA ASP A 191 9.82 8.20 9.85
C ASP A 191 9.21 8.38 11.26
N LEU A 192 8.00 8.93 11.36
CA LEU A 192 7.27 9.01 12.63
C LEU A 192 6.88 7.61 13.13
N HIS A 193 6.42 6.73 12.22
CA HIS A 193 6.08 5.36 12.54
C HIS A 193 7.30 4.58 13.05
N ALA A 194 8.42 4.63 12.36
CA ALA A 194 9.66 3.98 12.77
C ALA A 194 10.17 4.42 14.15
N LYS A 195 9.92 5.68 14.51
CA LYS A 195 10.24 6.24 15.83
C LYS A 195 9.21 5.88 16.92
N GLY A 196 8.15 5.16 16.57
CA GLY A 196 7.05 4.85 17.48
C GLY A 196 6.20 6.07 17.87
N ALA A 197 6.29 7.18 17.13
CA ALA A 197 5.52 8.38 17.38
C ALA A 197 4.08 8.31 16.85
N THR A 198 3.82 7.46 15.87
CA THR A 198 2.50 7.18 15.33
C THR A 198 2.36 5.70 14.97
N PRO A 199 1.16 5.08 15.11
CA PRO A 199 0.93 3.73 14.62
C PRO A 199 0.78 3.67 13.09
N THR A 200 0.69 4.79 12.40
CA THR A 200 0.33 4.86 10.99
C THR A 200 1.41 4.28 10.09
N GLU A 201 1.05 3.19 9.40
CA GLU A 201 1.79 2.62 8.31
C GLU A 201 1.35 3.23 6.97
N ILE A 202 2.29 3.40 6.04
CA ILE A 202 1.98 3.79 4.67
C ILE A 202 1.75 2.54 3.84
N SER A 203 0.73 2.56 3.01
CA SER A 203 0.43 1.55 2.02
C SER A 203 0.44 2.13 0.61
N ASN A 204 0.89 1.34 -0.36
CA ASN A 204 0.78 1.67 -1.78
C ASN A 204 -0.59 1.20 -2.31
N ASP A 205 -1.47 2.13 -2.72
CA ASP A 205 -2.77 1.78 -3.33
C ASP A 205 -2.59 1.49 -4.84
N TYR A 206 -1.62 0.63 -5.17
CA TYR A 206 -1.27 0.32 -6.55
C TYR A 206 -0.43 -0.96 -6.62
N ALA A 207 -0.77 -1.88 -7.51
CA ALA A 207 -0.07 -3.17 -7.63
C ALA A 207 1.28 -3.11 -8.37
N ALA A 208 1.72 -1.92 -8.79
CA ALA A 208 3.02 -1.68 -9.43
C ALA A 208 3.84 -0.65 -8.63
N PHE A 209 5.12 -0.53 -8.95
CA PHE A 209 6.06 0.43 -8.33
C PHE A 209 6.16 0.35 -6.81
N LEU A 210 5.90 -0.82 -6.24
CA LEU A 210 6.01 -1.04 -4.80
C LEU A 210 7.44 -0.87 -4.31
N ASP A 211 8.43 -1.25 -5.09
CA ASP A 211 9.84 -1.05 -4.79
C ASP A 211 10.18 0.42 -4.49
N TYR A 212 9.67 1.36 -5.31
CA TYR A 212 9.81 2.78 -5.02
C TYR A 212 9.03 3.20 -3.76
N ALA A 213 7.80 2.71 -3.59
CA ALA A 213 7.00 3.04 -2.41
C ALA A 213 7.66 2.55 -1.11
N MET A 214 8.36 1.41 -1.14
CA MET A 214 9.14 0.90 0.00
C MET A 214 10.31 1.82 0.38
N LEU A 215 10.93 2.51 -0.59
CA LEU A 215 11.96 3.51 -0.29
C LEU A 215 11.40 4.71 0.50
N LEU A 216 10.08 4.96 0.40
CA LEU A 216 9.34 5.95 1.16
C LEU A 216 8.77 5.39 2.48
N GLY A 217 8.83 4.09 2.69
CA GLY A 217 8.36 3.43 3.90
C GLY A 217 7.04 2.66 3.77
N ALA A 218 6.56 2.40 2.54
CA ALA A 218 5.37 1.57 2.37
C ALA A 218 5.64 0.12 2.81
N SER A 219 4.78 -0.37 3.71
CA SER A 219 4.83 -1.72 4.29
C SER A 219 3.62 -2.57 3.94
N PHE A 220 2.71 -2.02 3.15
CA PHE A 220 1.46 -2.65 2.78
C PHE A 220 1.12 -2.30 1.32
N VAL A 221 0.38 -3.16 0.65
CA VAL A 221 -0.13 -2.92 -0.71
C VAL A 221 -1.60 -3.28 -0.76
N THR A 222 -2.41 -2.40 -1.33
CA THR A 222 -3.80 -2.72 -1.64
C THR A 222 -3.97 -3.01 -3.13
N CYS A 223 -4.55 -4.17 -3.43
CA CYS A 223 -4.88 -4.60 -4.78
C CYS A 223 -6.39 -4.81 -4.92
N ASN A 224 -6.90 -4.48 -6.07
CA ASN A 224 -8.25 -4.80 -6.53
C ASN A 224 -8.17 -5.08 -8.04
N PRO A 225 -9.21 -5.60 -8.68
CA PRO A 225 -9.15 -5.94 -10.10
C PRO A 225 -8.69 -4.78 -11.00
N PRO A 226 -9.17 -3.52 -10.85
CA PRO A 226 -8.62 -2.39 -11.58
C PRO A 226 -7.13 -2.20 -11.41
N LEU A 227 -6.61 -2.32 -10.18
CA LEU A 227 -5.19 -2.10 -9.89
C LEU A 227 -4.29 -3.21 -10.43
N VAL A 228 -4.80 -4.45 -10.52
CA VAL A 228 -4.11 -5.58 -11.17
C VAL A 228 -4.04 -5.34 -12.68
N ASP A 229 -5.15 -4.96 -13.33
CA ASP A 229 -5.19 -4.63 -14.75
C ASP A 229 -4.24 -3.47 -15.09
N ILE A 230 -4.25 -2.42 -14.29
CA ILE A 230 -3.35 -1.27 -14.45
C ILE A 230 -1.88 -1.69 -14.30
N ALA A 231 -1.54 -2.59 -13.36
CA ALA A 231 -0.17 -3.08 -13.20
C ALA A 231 0.31 -3.83 -14.46
N TRP A 232 -0.56 -4.62 -15.10
CA TRP A 232 -0.24 -5.27 -16.37
C TRP A 232 -0.03 -4.23 -17.48
N VAL A 233 -0.93 -3.24 -17.60
CA VAL A 233 -0.83 -2.17 -18.61
C VAL A 233 0.42 -1.31 -18.40
N ALA A 234 0.84 -1.09 -17.16
CA ALA A 234 2.02 -0.28 -16.83
C ALA A 234 3.34 -0.95 -17.25
N ASP A 235 3.39 -2.28 -17.27
CA ASP A 235 4.59 -3.04 -17.65
C ASP A 235 4.23 -4.27 -18.52
N PRO A 236 3.82 -4.05 -19.78
CA PRO A 236 3.42 -5.12 -20.67
C PRO A 236 4.60 -6.02 -21.09
N GLU A 237 5.83 -5.51 -21.09
CA GLU A 237 7.03 -6.30 -21.41
C GLU A 237 7.26 -7.41 -20.38
N ARG A 238 6.99 -7.13 -19.13
CA ARG A 238 7.06 -8.10 -18.03
C ARG A 238 5.86 -9.05 -18.01
N TRP A 239 4.64 -8.51 -18.14
CA TRP A 239 3.44 -9.30 -17.85
C TRP A 239 2.88 -10.05 -19.05
N ASN A 240 3.05 -9.55 -20.28
CA ASN A 240 2.58 -10.29 -21.46
C ASN A 240 3.13 -11.72 -21.55
N PRO A 241 4.43 -11.99 -21.36
CA PRO A 241 4.93 -13.37 -21.39
C PRO A 241 4.35 -14.25 -20.28
N VAL A 242 4.05 -13.67 -19.12
CA VAL A 242 3.44 -14.40 -17.99
C VAL A 242 2.01 -14.79 -18.33
N VAL A 243 1.23 -13.86 -18.88
CA VAL A 243 -0.16 -14.10 -19.30
C VAL A 243 -0.21 -15.12 -20.43
N ASP A 244 0.66 -15.00 -21.45
CA ASP A 244 0.75 -15.95 -22.57
C ASP A 244 1.05 -17.36 -22.07
N ARG A 245 1.96 -17.52 -21.14
CA ARG A 245 2.28 -18.80 -20.50
C ARG A 245 1.04 -19.38 -19.78
N ILE A 246 0.36 -18.57 -18.96
CA ILE A 246 -0.85 -19.00 -18.23
C ILE A 246 -1.93 -19.49 -19.18
N VAL A 247 -2.16 -18.78 -20.28
CA VAL A 247 -3.12 -19.15 -21.31
C VAL A 247 -2.72 -20.45 -22.03
N GLN A 248 -1.42 -20.64 -22.30
CA GLN A 248 -0.90 -21.86 -22.95
C GLN A 248 -0.97 -23.10 -22.04
N GLU A 249 -0.74 -22.93 -20.75
CA GLU A 249 -0.80 -24.02 -19.75
C GLU A 249 -2.24 -24.52 -19.54
N ASP A 250 -3.25 -23.68 -19.72
CA ASP A 250 -4.65 -24.05 -19.52
C ASP A 250 -5.58 -23.37 -20.56
N PRO A 251 -5.49 -23.80 -21.82
CA PRO A 251 -6.22 -23.14 -22.91
C PRO A 251 -7.75 -23.30 -22.83
N GLY A 252 -8.23 -24.29 -22.06
CA GLY A 252 -9.67 -24.56 -21.84
C GLY A 252 -10.25 -23.84 -20.60
N ALA A 253 -9.43 -23.13 -19.82
CA ALA A 253 -9.91 -22.44 -18.63
C ALA A 253 -10.87 -21.29 -18.98
N SER A 254 -11.82 -21.01 -18.10
CA SER A 254 -12.64 -19.80 -18.20
C SER A 254 -11.81 -18.53 -18.06
N SER A 255 -12.29 -17.41 -18.60
CA SER A 255 -11.61 -16.11 -18.44
C SER A 255 -11.48 -15.71 -16.97
N GLU A 256 -12.45 -16.07 -16.12
CA GLU A 256 -12.40 -15.89 -14.66
C GLU A 256 -11.26 -16.70 -14.02
N ALA A 257 -11.10 -17.97 -14.39
CA ALA A 257 -10.02 -18.80 -13.88
C ALA A 257 -8.63 -18.28 -14.31
N LEU A 258 -8.50 -17.80 -15.54
CA LEU A 258 -7.29 -17.17 -16.04
C LEU A 258 -7.02 -15.85 -15.32
N ALA A 259 -8.07 -15.02 -15.09
CA ALA A 259 -7.97 -13.77 -14.33
C ALA A 259 -7.43 -14.01 -12.92
N THR A 260 -7.93 -15.02 -12.23
CA THR A 260 -7.41 -15.43 -10.92
C THR A 260 -5.94 -15.81 -10.99
N LYS A 261 -5.52 -16.62 -11.97
CA LYS A 261 -4.11 -17.02 -12.14
C LYS A 261 -3.19 -15.82 -12.42
N VAL A 262 -3.59 -14.90 -13.30
CA VAL A 262 -2.84 -13.68 -13.60
C VAL A 262 -2.74 -12.79 -12.35
N THR A 263 -3.83 -12.61 -11.65
CA THR A 263 -3.86 -11.86 -10.38
C THR A 263 -2.88 -12.44 -9.36
N LEU A 264 -2.85 -13.78 -9.23
CA LEU A 264 -1.93 -14.46 -8.31
C LEU A 264 -0.46 -14.19 -8.64
N GLU A 265 -0.06 -14.16 -9.91
CA GLU A 265 1.33 -13.86 -10.30
C GLU A 265 1.72 -12.41 -9.94
N ILE A 266 0.82 -11.44 -10.20
CA ILE A 266 1.05 -10.03 -9.84
C ILE A 266 1.11 -9.84 -8.33
N VAL A 267 0.19 -10.46 -7.60
CA VAL A 267 0.14 -10.43 -6.13
C VAL A 267 1.38 -11.09 -5.53
N LEU A 268 1.77 -12.25 -6.04
CA LEU A 268 2.97 -12.98 -5.58
C LEU A 268 4.26 -12.15 -5.77
N ALA A 269 4.35 -11.39 -6.87
CA ALA A 269 5.49 -10.49 -7.08
C ALA A 269 5.56 -9.41 -5.98
N ASN A 270 4.43 -8.80 -5.62
CA ASN A 270 4.37 -7.82 -4.53
C ASN A 270 4.58 -8.49 -3.15
N MET A 271 4.04 -9.69 -2.94
CA MET A 271 4.28 -10.46 -1.71
C MET A 271 5.76 -10.74 -1.50
N ARG A 272 6.49 -11.10 -2.56
CA ARG A 272 7.94 -11.35 -2.48
C ARG A 272 8.73 -10.10 -2.10
N LEU A 273 8.37 -8.93 -2.62
CA LEU A 273 9.00 -7.67 -2.21
C LEU A 273 8.77 -7.35 -0.74
N LEU A 274 7.58 -7.61 -0.20
CA LEU A 274 7.24 -7.38 1.19
C LEU A 274 7.62 -8.54 2.13
N ARG A 275 8.03 -9.71 1.56
CA ARG A 275 8.33 -10.91 2.36
C ARG A 275 9.35 -10.68 3.46
N PRO A 276 10.51 -10.03 3.21
CA PRO A 276 11.47 -9.76 4.27
C PRO A 276 10.86 -8.96 5.43
N VAL A 277 10.09 -7.92 5.11
CA VAL A 277 9.40 -7.09 6.12
C VAL A 277 8.42 -7.92 6.94
N PHE A 278 7.63 -8.77 6.28
CA PHE A 278 6.68 -9.67 6.94
C PHE A 278 7.38 -10.64 7.90
N LEU A 279 8.49 -11.24 7.48
CA LEU A 279 9.25 -12.17 8.31
C LEU A 279 9.87 -11.46 9.52
N LEU A 280 10.54 -10.33 9.30
CA LEU A 280 11.20 -9.56 10.34
C LEU A 280 10.23 -9.00 11.39
N THR A 281 8.99 -8.70 11.01
CA THR A 281 7.95 -8.19 11.91
C THR A 281 7.03 -9.27 12.47
N GLU A 282 7.37 -10.55 12.29
CA GLU A 282 6.56 -11.71 12.71
C GLU A 282 5.11 -11.64 12.22
N GLY A 283 4.92 -11.09 11.01
CA GLY A 283 3.61 -10.90 10.40
C GLY A 283 2.82 -9.71 10.96
N CYS A 284 3.43 -8.77 11.66
CA CYS A 284 2.72 -7.56 12.11
C CYS A 284 2.48 -6.57 10.97
N THR A 285 3.28 -6.63 9.89
CA THR A 285 3.14 -5.85 8.65
C THR A 285 3.71 -6.62 7.46
N GLY A 286 3.82 -6.01 6.29
CA GLY A 286 4.36 -6.65 5.08
C GLY A 286 3.32 -7.43 4.27
N TYR A 287 2.08 -6.97 4.23
CA TYR A 287 0.97 -7.66 3.55
C TYR A 287 0.60 -7.07 2.20
N VAL A 288 0.07 -7.95 1.36
CA VAL A 288 -0.71 -7.59 0.16
C VAL A 288 -2.19 -7.85 0.43
N SER A 289 -3.03 -6.86 0.20
CA SER A 289 -4.48 -7.00 0.29
C SER A 289 -5.03 -7.38 -1.08
N LEU A 290 -5.55 -8.60 -1.19
CA LEU A 290 -6.07 -9.19 -2.43
C LEU A 290 -7.60 -9.27 -2.38
N GLN A 291 -8.29 -8.61 -3.31
CA GLN A 291 -9.73 -8.67 -3.41
C GLN A 291 -10.19 -10.00 -4.03
N VAL A 292 -11.14 -10.69 -3.38
CA VAL A 292 -11.90 -11.80 -3.97
C VAL A 292 -12.82 -11.29 -5.08
N ASN A 293 -13.36 -12.18 -5.92
CA ASN A 293 -14.23 -11.80 -7.01
C ASN A 293 -15.40 -10.90 -6.53
N PRO A 294 -15.48 -9.64 -6.97
CA PRO A 294 -16.47 -8.69 -6.48
C PRO A 294 -17.91 -9.05 -6.84
N ARG A 295 -18.12 -9.93 -7.83
CA ARG A 295 -19.45 -10.43 -8.17
C ARG A 295 -20.07 -11.29 -7.07
N ASN A 296 -19.23 -11.82 -6.15
CA ASN A 296 -19.67 -12.65 -5.03
C ASN A 296 -19.95 -11.83 -3.76
N HIS A 297 -20.17 -10.51 -3.87
CA HIS A 297 -20.31 -9.59 -2.73
C HIS A 297 -21.45 -9.94 -1.76
N ASP A 298 -22.44 -10.71 -2.18
CA ASP A 298 -23.61 -11.20 -1.46
C ASP A 298 -23.57 -12.71 -1.16
N ASN A 299 -22.44 -13.40 -1.47
CA ASN A 299 -22.27 -14.83 -1.30
C ASN A 299 -21.05 -15.17 -0.43
N SER A 300 -21.29 -15.32 0.88
CA SER A 300 -20.24 -15.63 1.86
C SER A 300 -19.50 -16.93 1.56
N SER A 301 -20.20 -17.98 1.16
CA SER A 301 -19.58 -19.28 0.88
C SER A 301 -18.63 -19.23 -0.33
N ALA A 302 -19.00 -18.48 -1.38
CA ALA A 302 -18.15 -18.28 -2.55
C ALA A 302 -16.89 -17.50 -2.17
N MET A 303 -17.02 -16.39 -1.40
CA MET A 303 -15.89 -15.59 -0.93
C MET A 303 -14.92 -16.41 -0.08
N VAL A 304 -15.43 -17.21 0.86
CA VAL A 304 -14.62 -18.07 1.75
C VAL A 304 -13.90 -19.16 0.94
N SER A 305 -14.60 -19.85 0.04
CA SER A 305 -14.01 -20.91 -0.79
C SER A 305 -12.89 -20.37 -1.69
N GLU A 306 -13.12 -19.24 -2.34
CA GLU A 306 -12.11 -18.58 -3.17
C GLU A 306 -10.89 -18.17 -2.35
N ALA A 307 -11.09 -17.50 -1.22
CA ALA A 307 -9.99 -17.06 -0.35
C ALA A 307 -9.14 -18.23 0.16
N ILE A 308 -9.76 -19.33 0.61
CA ILE A 308 -9.05 -20.53 1.08
C ILE A 308 -8.25 -21.17 -0.06
N THR A 309 -8.82 -21.28 -1.25
CA THR A 309 -8.15 -21.83 -2.43
C THR A 309 -6.91 -21.03 -2.78
N ILE A 310 -7.07 -19.71 -2.88
CA ILE A 310 -5.97 -18.78 -3.17
C ILE A 310 -4.90 -18.83 -2.07
N TYR A 311 -5.30 -18.85 -0.80
CA TYR A 311 -4.35 -18.94 0.33
C TYR A 311 -3.49 -20.21 0.24
N SER A 312 -4.12 -21.36 -0.03
CA SER A 312 -3.41 -22.64 -0.19
C SER A 312 -2.45 -22.64 -1.38
N ASP A 313 -2.83 -22.01 -2.49
CA ASP A 313 -1.96 -21.93 -3.68
C ASP A 313 -0.78 -20.98 -3.44
N LEU A 314 -0.99 -19.86 -2.74
CA LEU A 314 0.09 -18.96 -2.33
C LEU A 314 1.04 -19.64 -1.35
N GLU A 315 0.53 -20.41 -0.38
CA GLU A 315 1.36 -21.20 0.55
C GLU A 315 2.27 -22.17 -0.21
N LYS A 316 1.74 -22.91 -1.21
CA LYS A 316 2.55 -23.79 -2.07
C LYS A 316 3.62 -23.01 -2.85
N LYS A 317 3.26 -21.87 -3.44
CA LYS A 317 4.16 -21.00 -4.21
C LYS A 317 5.27 -20.37 -3.34
N LEU A 318 5.04 -20.27 -2.03
CA LEU A 318 6.01 -19.82 -1.01
C LEU A 318 6.77 -20.98 -0.34
N GLY A 319 6.70 -22.20 -0.90
CA GLY A 319 7.41 -23.34 -0.35
C GLY A 319 6.90 -23.82 1.02
N GLY A 320 5.64 -23.57 1.35
CA GLY A 320 5.01 -23.89 2.64
C GLY A 320 5.08 -22.76 3.66
N GLY A 321 5.65 -21.61 3.30
CA GLY A 321 5.66 -20.41 4.15
C GLY A 321 4.25 -19.81 4.35
N VAL A 322 4.05 -19.12 5.46
CA VAL A 322 2.76 -18.43 5.75
C VAL A 322 2.55 -17.29 4.74
N PRO A 323 1.47 -17.29 3.94
CA PRO A 323 1.24 -16.23 2.97
C PRO A 323 1.06 -14.85 3.63
N ASN A 324 1.80 -13.86 3.16
CA ASN A 324 1.65 -12.48 3.59
C ASN A 324 0.54 -11.77 2.79
N VAL A 325 -0.67 -12.29 2.89
CA VAL A 325 -1.88 -11.83 2.22
C VAL A 325 -3.00 -11.60 3.21
N VAL A 326 -3.82 -10.57 2.98
CA VAL A 326 -5.13 -10.38 3.61
C VAL A 326 -6.19 -10.29 2.50
N PHE A 327 -7.32 -10.99 2.67
CA PHE A 327 -8.37 -11.02 1.65
C PHE A 327 -9.32 -9.84 1.79
N LYS A 328 -9.52 -9.12 0.68
CA LYS A 328 -10.38 -7.94 0.64
C LYS A 328 -11.83 -8.37 0.46
N LEU A 329 -12.64 -8.18 1.51
CA LEU A 329 -14.07 -8.54 1.57
C LEU A 329 -14.94 -7.28 1.62
N PRO A 330 -16.14 -7.27 1.00
CA PRO A 330 -17.05 -6.14 1.09
C PRO A 330 -17.67 -6.02 2.48
N ALA A 331 -17.96 -4.80 2.92
CA ALA A 331 -18.66 -4.52 4.16
C ALA A 331 -20.18 -4.70 4.01
N THR A 332 -20.60 -5.91 3.63
CA THR A 332 -21.97 -6.42 3.51
C THR A 332 -22.24 -7.46 4.58
N HIS A 333 -23.52 -7.86 4.78
CA HIS A 333 -23.86 -8.96 5.68
C HIS A 333 -23.13 -10.27 5.30
N ALA A 334 -23.16 -10.64 4.01
CA ALA A 334 -22.43 -11.81 3.51
C ALA A 334 -20.91 -11.69 3.75
N GLY A 335 -20.34 -10.48 3.59
CA GLY A 335 -18.93 -10.18 3.90
C GLY A 335 -18.62 -10.35 5.39
N LEU A 336 -19.53 -10.03 6.30
CA LEU A 336 -19.35 -10.24 7.74
C LEU A 336 -19.30 -11.74 8.10
N VAL A 337 -20.16 -12.55 7.49
CA VAL A 337 -20.12 -14.02 7.67
C VAL A 337 -18.78 -14.57 7.18
N ALA A 338 -18.34 -14.18 5.97
CA ALA A 338 -17.05 -14.59 5.41
C ALA A 338 -15.86 -14.11 6.28
N CYS A 339 -15.93 -12.91 6.83
CA CYS A 339 -14.94 -12.36 7.75
C CYS A 339 -14.75 -13.24 9.00
N ARG A 340 -15.85 -13.63 9.64
CA ARG A 340 -15.81 -14.51 10.84
C ARG A 340 -15.20 -15.87 10.49
N ASP A 341 -15.59 -16.46 9.37
CA ASP A 341 -15.07 -17.76 8.94
C ASP A 341 -13.57 -17.72 8.65
N LEU A 342 -13.09 -16.77 7.88
CA LEU A 342 -11.68 -16.67 7.52
C LEU A 342 -10.80 -16.30 8.72
N THR A 343 -11.20 -15.28 9.49
CA THR A 343 -10.41 -14.87 10.66
C THR A 343 -10.41 -15.94 11.75
N GLY A 344 -11.52 -16.70 11.89
CA GLY A 344 -11.59 -17.88 12.74
C GLY A 344 -10.61 -18.99 12.32
N GLN A 345 -10.19 -19.02 11.05
CA GLN A 345 -9.16 -19.92 10.55
C GLN A 345 -7.73 -19.35 10.64
N GLY A 346 -7.57 -18.10 11.08
CA GLY A 346 -6.30 -17.39 11.19
C GLY A 346 -5.91 -16.64 9.90
N ILE A 347 -6.79 -16.63 8.88
CA ILE A 347 -6.58 -15.92 7.63
C ILE A 347 -6.97 -14.46 7.81
N GLY A 348 -6.05 -13.54 7.56
CA GLY A 348 -6.29 -12.11 7.67
C GLY A 348 -7.22 -11.58 6.57
N VAL A 349 -8.03 -10.57 6.89
CA VAL A 349 -8.92 -9.92 5.95
C VAL A 349 -8.75 -8.40 5.96
N ASN A 350 -9.10 -7.78 4.84
CA ASN A 350 -9.25 -6.33 4.70
C ASN A 350 -10.70 -6.03 4.34
N ILE A 351 -11.45 -5.43 5.25
CA ILE A 351 -12.84 -5.08 5.00
C ILE A 351 -12.88 -3.83 4.12
N THR A 352 -13.50 -3.92 2.93
CA THR A 352 -13.62 -2.82 1.95
C THR A 352 -15.10 -2.48 1.68
N VAL A 353 -15.36 -1.48 0.85
CA VAL A 353 -16.72 -0.95 0.64
C VAL A 353 -17.35 -0.48 1.97
N GLY A 354 -16.48 -0.08 2.90
CA GLY A 354 -16.85 0.44 4.20
C GLY A 354 -16.90 1.97 4.17
N PHE A 355 -18.02 2.53 4.61
CA PHE A 355 -18.27 3.96 4.60
C PHE A 355 -18.91 4.46 5.89
N GLY A 356 -19.66 3.60 6.57
CA GLY A 356 -20.48 3.99 7.70
C GLY A 356 -20.20 3.23 8.98
N MET A 357 -20.48 3.88 10.12
CA MET A 357 -20.30 3.30 11.44
C MET A 357 -21.15 2.05 11.64
N PHE A 358 -22.35 1.97 11.04
CA PHE A 358 -23.21 0.77 11.08
C PHE A 358 -22.53 -0.48 10.49
N GLN A 359 -21.61 -0.30 9.51
CA GLN A 359 -20.75 -1.37 9.00
C GLN A 359 -19.56 -1.61 9.94
N HIS A 360 -18.86 -0.53 10.28
CA HIS A 360 -17.58 -0.58 10.99
C HIS A 360 -17.69 -1.20 12.41
N VAL A 361 -18.79 -0.96 13.12
CA VAL A 361 -18.98 -1.50 14.48
C VAL A 361 -18.98 -3.02 14.45
N GLU A 362 -19.78 -3.63 13.58
CA GLU A 362 -19.91 -5.08 13.46
C GLU A 362 -18.60 -5.75 13.02
N PHE A 363 -17.95 -5.17 12.00
CA PHE A 363 -16.69 -5.73 11.51
C PHE A 363 -15.55 -5.55 12.52
N ALA A 364 -15.46 -4.42 13.22
CA ALA A 364 -14.44 -4.22 14.25
C ALA A 364 -14.53 -5.27 15.36
N GLN A 365 -15.75 -5.60 15.79
CA GLN A 365 -15.99 -6.66 16.76
C GLN A 365 -15.57 -8.03 16.21
N ALA A 366 -16.04 -8.41 15.01
CA ALA A 366 -15.71 -9.69 14.39
C ALA A 366 -14.19 -9.87 14.21
N LEU A 367 -13.48 -8.80 13.79
CA LEU A 367 -12.03 -8.82 13.64
C LEU A 367 -11.31 -8.94 14.99
N GLN A 368 -11.83 -8.29 16.04
CA GLN A 368 -11.28 -8.40 17.40
C GLN A 368 -11.42 -9.82 17.96
N GLU A 369 -12.51 -10.50 17.67
CA GLU A 369 -12.77 -11.89 18.08
C GLU A 369 -11.96 -12.91 17.27
N GLY A 370 -11.57 -12.58 16.05
CA GLY A 370 -10.84 -13.46 15.12
C GLY A 370 -9.42 -13.84 15.56
N GLU A 371 -8.88 -14.88 14.94
CA GLU A 371 -7.57 -15.49 15.23
C GLU A 371 -6.47 -15.07 14.24
N ALA A 372 -6.75 -14.15 13.31
CA ALA A 372 -5.75 -13.64 12.37
C ALA A 372 -4.64 -12.84 13.07
N ILE A 373 -3.44 -12.84 12.49
CA ILE A 373 -2.31 -12.03 13.02
C ILE A 373 -2.63 -10.55 12.82
N VAL A 374 -3.04 -10.17 11.61
CA VAL A 374 -3.46 -8.82 11.24
C VAL A 374 -4.70 -8.89 10.38
N SER A 375 -5.61 -7.95 10.60
CA SER A 375 -6.71 -7.63 9.70
C SER A 375 -6.90 -6.12 9.65
N THR A 376 -7.49 -5.61 8.57
CA THR A 376 -7.75 -4.19 8.42
C THR A 376 -9.23 -3.92 8.19
N ILE A 377 -9.69 -2.76 8.64
CA ILE A 377 -11.04 -2.27 8.40
C ILE A 377 -10.94 -0.95 7.65
N THR A 378 -11.35 -0.96 6.38
CA THR A 378 -11.16 0.17 5.48
C THR A 378 -12.36 1.11 5.48
N ASN A 379 -12.11 2.39 5.72
CA ASN A 379 -13.01 3.47 5.34
C ASN A 379 -12.56 4.06 3.99
N MET A 380 -13.46 4.08 3.00
CA MET A 380 -13.23 4.63 1.67
C MET A 380 -13.56 6.12 1.65
N SER A 381 -12.75 6.92 2.35
CA SER A 381 -13.01 8.31 2.73
C SER A 381 -13.44 9.20 1.56
N GLY A 382 -12.64 9.30 0.52
CA GLY A 382 -12.94 10.18 -0.61
C GLY A 382 -14.12 9.73 -1.49
N ARG A 383 -14.53 8.44 -1.45
CA ARG A 383 -15.73 7.97 -2.13
C ARG A 383 -17.01 8.38 -1.40
N LEU A 384 -16.97 8.49 -0.07
CA LEU A 384 -18.09 9.02 0.69
C LEU A 384 -18.32 10.50 0.42
N ALA A 385 -17.24 11.25 0.19
CA ALA A 385 -17.32 12.69 -0.01
C ALA A 385 -18.19 13.10 -1.23
N PHE A 386 -18.23 12.30 -2.29
CA PHE A 386 -18.99 12.65 -3.50
C PHE A 386 -20.50 12.59 -3.31
N PRO A 387 -21.12 11.49 -2.83
CA PRO A 387 -22.55 11.46 -2.56
C PRO A 387 -22.98 12.55 -1.55
N VAL A 388 -22.19 12.76 -0.49
CA VAL A 388 -22.45 13.83 0.50
C VAL A 388 -22.42 15.20 -0.16
N ARG A 389 -21.41 15.49 -0.99
CA ARG A 389 -21.31 16.75 -1.73
C ARG A 389 -22.51 16.95 -2.65
N ASP A 390 -22.88 15.95 -3.42
CA ASP A 390 -23.95 16.06 -4.42
C ASP A 390 -25.30 16.29 -3.75
N GLU A 391 -25.56 15.64 -2.61
CA GLU A 391 -26.74 15.88 -1.79
C GLU A 391 -26.75 17.32 -1.22
N LEU A 392 -25.65 17.78 -0.61
CA LEU A 392 -25.54 19.13 -0.05
C LEU A 392 -25.71 20.21 -1.14
N LEU A 393 -25.09 20.04 -2.30
CA LEU A 393 -25.25 20.98 -3.42
C LEU A 393 -26.68 21.00 -3.94
N GLY A 394 -27.42 19.90 -3.90
CA GLY A 394 -28.85 19.85 -4.24
C GLY A 394 -29.72 20.73 -3.36
N ILE A 395 -29.27 21.09 -2.17
CA ILE A 395 -30.00 21.94 -1.22
C ILE A 395 -29.35 23.31 -0.96
N VAL A 396 -28.36 23.72 -1.76
CA VAL A 396 -27.59 24.96 -1.57
C VAL A 396 -28.49 26.19 -1.48
N GLY A 397 -29.53 26.29 -2.32
CA GLY A 397 -30.46 27.39 -2.31
C GLY A 397 -31.25 27.54 -1.00
N ARG A 398 -31.49 26.43 -0.29
CA ARG A 398 -32.11 26.44 1.05
C ARG A 398 -31.10 26.89 2.11
N LEU A 399 -29.86 26.40 2.06
CA LEU A 399 -28.83 26.66 3.05
C LEU A 399 -28.21 28.07 2.89
N ALA A 400 -28.25 28.65 1.70
CA ALA A 400 -27.80 30.03 1.46
C ALA A 400 -28.54 31.07 2.33
N LYS A 401 -29.81 30.79 2.70
CA LYS A 401 -30.59 31.65 3.62
C LYS A 401 -30.00 31.66 5.05
N SER A 402 -29.25 30.64 5.41
CA SER A 402 -28.53 30.50 6.68
C SER A 402 -27.06 30.92 6.57
N GLY A 403 -26.65 31.54 5.45
CA GLY A 403 -25.28 31.99 5.22
C GLY A 403 -24.30 30.89 4.82
N ILE A 404 -24.78 29.69 4.46
CA ILE A 404 -23.93 28.56 4.02
C ILE A 404 -23.94 28.52 2.50
N GLY A 405 -22.79 28.78 1.89
CA GLY A 405 -22.63 28.81 0.44
C GLY A 405 -22.03 27.52 -0.12
N GLU A 406 -21.81 27.49 -1.44
CA GLU A 406 -21.29 26.31 -2.14
C GLU A 406 -19.88 25.92 -1.67
N VAL A 407 -19.03 26.88 -1.30
CA VAL A 407 -17.67 26.63 -0.82
C VAL A 407 -17.71 25.84 0.49
N GLU A 408 -18.47 26.31 1.47
CA GLU A 408 -18.62 25.65 2.76
C GLU A 408 -19.20 24.23 2.62
N LEU A 409 -20.13 24.03 1.66
CA LEU A 409 -20.70 22.70 1.39
C LEU A 409 -19.66 21.74 0.80
N ARG A 410 -18.83 22.20 -0.12
CA ARG A 410 -17.76 21.39 -0.73
C ARG A 410 -16.66 21.05 0.27
N GLU A 411 -16.23 22.03 1.07
CA GLU A 411 -15.24 21.82 2.11
C GLU A 411 -15.74 20.84 3.18
N ALA A 412 -16.98 20.99 3.63
CA ALA A 412 -17.58 20.07 4.59
C ALA A 412 -17.69 18.65 4.02
N ALA A 413 -18.10 18.49 2.76
CA ALA A 413 -18.17 17.19 2.11
C ALA A 413 -16.81 16.49 2.05
N ALA A 414 -15.71 17.22 1.83
CA ALA A 414 -14.35 16.68 1.86
C ALA A 414 -13.95 16.11 3.24
N TRP A 415 -14.58 16.58 4.31
CA TRP A 415 -14.38 16.08 5.67
C TRP A 415 -15.23 14.85 6.01
N SER A 416 -16.23 14.49 5.21
CA SER A 416 -17.20 13.44 5.58
C SER A 416 -16.55 12.10 5.93
N GLY A 417 -15.65 11.60 5.08
CA GLY A 417 -14.92 10.36 5.35
C GLY A 417 -13.95 10.50 6.51
N VAL A 418 -13.23 11.62 6.60
CA VAL A 418 -12.34 11.93 7.73
C VAL A 418 -13.10 11.89 9.05
N ALA A 419 -14.30 12.44 9.09
CA ALA A 419 -15.14 12.43 10.30
C ALA A 419 -15.49 11.00 10.74
N VAL A 420 -15.87 10.14 9.80
CA VAL A 420 -16.18 8.72 10.08
C VAL A 420 -14.93 7.98 10.57
N VAL A 421 -13.76 8.21 9.95
CA VAL A 421 -12.49 7.59 10.38
C VAL A 421 -12.14 7.98 11.81
N LYS A 422 -12.24 9.28 12.15
CA LYS A 422 -11.99 9.76 13.52
C LYS A 422 -12.94 9.11 14.53
N ARG A 423 -14.20 8.95 14.15
CA ARG A 423 -15.22 8.32 14.98
C ARG A 423 -14.96 6.82 15.18
N LEU A 424 -14.58 6.10 14.12
CA LEU A 424 -14.18 4.70 14.19
C LEU A 424 -12.97 4.51 15.12
N HIS A 425 -11.94 5.33 14.95
CA HIS A 425 -10.74 5.30 15.79
C HIS A 425 -11.10 5.53 17.27
N GLN A 426 -11.93 6.53 17.56
CA GLN A 426 -12.41 6.81 18.92
C GLN A 426 -13.18 5.64 19.53
N LEU A 427 -14.08 5.02 18.77
CA LEU A 427 -14.87 3.86 19.21
C LEU A 427 -13.95 2.68 19.54
N MET A 428 -13.04 2.33 18.63
CA MET A 428 -12.14 1.19 18.82
C MET A 428 -11.20 1.40 20.01
N ALA A 429 -10.69 2.62 20.20
CA ALA A 429 -9.87 2.97 21.36
C ALA A 429 -10.65 2.88 22.67
N ARG A 430 -11.89 3.39 22.73
CA ARG A 430 -12.77 3.28 23.91
C ARG A 430 -13.11 1.82 24.25
N ARG A 431 -13.28 0.97 23.25
CA ARG A 431 -13.54 -0.47 23.42
C ARG A 431 -12.29 -1.27 23.82
N GLY A 432 -11.12 -0.65 23.83
CA GLY A 432 -9.85 -1.32 24.13
C GLY A 432 -9.47 -2.36 23.08
N TYR A 433 -9.87 -2.17 21.81
CA TYR A 433 -9.49 -3.07 20.73
C TYR A 433 -8.00 -2.99 20.44
N ASP A 434 -7.42 -4.11 20.04
CA ASP A 434 -6.00 -4.20 19.67
C ASP A 434 -5.79 -3.56 18.28
N LEU A 435 -5.50 -2.25 18.26
CA LEU A 435 -5.27 -1.48 17.05
C LEU A 435 -4.00 -1.88 16.29
N GLY A 436 -3.08 -2.60 16.93
CA GLY A 436 -1.91 -3.19 16.25
C GLY A 436 -2.29 -4.41 15.40
N ARG A 437 -3.40 -5.05 15.70
CA ARG A 437 -3.92 -6.25 15.04
C ARG A 437 -5.15 -5.97 14.18
N VAL A 438 -6.10 -5.20 14.67
CA VAL A 438 -7.28 -4.74 13.94
C VAL A 438 -7.05 -3.29 13.55
N LYS A 439 -6.44 -3.08 12.38
CA LYS A 439 -5.97 -1.76 11.97
C LYS A 439 -7.05 -1.01 11.19
N PRO A 440 -7.53 0.15 11.67
CA PRO A 440 -8.28 1.05 10.79
C PRO A 440 -7.42 1.45 9.59
N LEU A 441 -7.98 1.33 8.39
CA LEU A 441 -7.32 1.66 7.13
C LEU A 441 -8.12 2.74 6.39
N VAL A 442 -7.44 3.75 5.88
CA VAL A 442 -8.06 4.79 5.06
C VAL A 442 -7.66 4.64 3.61
N ALA A 443 -8.65 4.60 2.72
CA ALA A 443 -8.46 4.36 1.29
C ALA A 443 -9.28 5.32 0.42
N SER A 444 -9.06 5.23 -0.89
CA SER A 444 -9.77 6.03 -1.90
C SER A 444 -9.63 7.53 -1.69
N LEU A 445 -8.45 7.95 -1.29
CA LEU A 445 -8.10 9.33 -0.97
C LEU A 445 -8.28 10.26 -2.19
N ARG A 446 -8.54 11.52 -1.95
CA ARG A 446 -8.73 12.53 -2.99
C ARG A 446 -7.83 13.73 -2.78
N VAL A 447 -7.55 14.40 -3.90
CA VAL A 447 -6.93 15.73 -3.90
C VAL A 447 -8.03 16.75 -4.15
N TYR A 448 -8.19 17.69 -3.23
CA TYR A 448 -9.20 18.75 -3.29
C TYR A 448 -8.50 20.06 -3.65
N GLU A 449 -8.64 20.47 -4.92
CA GLU A 449 -7.96 21.64 -5.48
C GLU A 449 -8.95 22.70 -6.00
N GLY A 450 -8.49 23.95 -6.06
CA GLY A 450 -9.24 25.09 -6.56
C GLY A 450 -9.94 25.88 -5.46
N GLY A 451 -10.44 27.08 -5.82
CA GLY A 451 -10.98 28.07 -4.89
C GLY A 451 -12.15 27.61 -4.02
N ALA A 452 -12.80 26.50 -4.42
CA ALA A 452 -13.88 25.89 -3.63
C ALA A 452 -13.38 25.06 -2.42
N TYR A 453 -12.07 24.95 -2.21
CA TYR A 453 -11.45 24.12 -1.17
C TYR A 453 -10.33 24.84 -0.40
N GLU A 454 -10.23 26.17 -0.54
CA GLU A 454 -9.17 26.98 0.11
C GLU A 454 -9.24 26.98 1.64
N GLY A 455 -10.40 26.73 2.22
CA GLY A 455 -10.59 26.63 3.68
C GLY A 455 -10.19 25.29 4.28
N LEU A 456 -9.84 24.29 3.44
CA LEU A 456 -9.31 23.03 3.96
C LEU A 456 -7.91 23.21 4.55
N PRO A 457 -7.55 22.44 5.62
CA PRO A 457 -6.22 22.52 6.22
C PRO A 457 -5.11 22.11 5.25
N THR A 458 -5.42 21.23 4.32
CA THR A 458 -4.57 20.79 3.20
C THR A 458 -5.44 20.34 2.03
N PRO A 459 -4.91 20.27 0.79
CA PRO A 459 -5.61 19.66 -0.33
C PRO A 459 -5.87 18.15 -0.16
N VAL A 460 -5.29 17.51 0.85
CA VAL A 460 -5.38 16.07 1.10
C VAL A 460 -5.73 15.78 2.58
N PRO A 461 -6.90 16.24 3.06
CA PRO A 461 -7.31 16.02 4.45
C PRO A 461 -7.44 14.53 4.78
N ASP A 462 -7.74 13.69 3.80
CA ASP A 462 -7.77 12.23 3.91
C ASP A 462 -6.41 11.61 4.32
N ILE A 463 -5.32 12.37 4.27
CA ILE A 463 -4.01 12.00 4.80
C ILE A 463 -3.72 12.80 6.07
N SER A 464 -3.65 14.12 5.95
CA SER A 464 -3.13 14.99 7.01
C SER A 464 -3.94 14.95 8.30
N GLU A 465 -5.26 14.72 8.21
CA GLU A 465 -6.17 14.76 9.34
C GLU A 465 -6.42 13.39 9.98
N VAL A 466 -5.89 12.32 9.40
CA VAL A 466 -6.10 10.95 9.88
C VAL A 466 -4.81 10.25 10.33
N ILE A 467 -3.65 10.91 10.30
CA ILE A 467 -2.41 10.35 10.88
C ILE A 467 -2.67 9.97 12.33
N GLY A 468 -2.32 8.76 12.72
CA GLY A 468 -2.68 8.13 13.98
C GLY A 468 -3.57 6.90 13.79
N VAL A 469 -4.14 6.69 12.59
CA VAL A 469 -4.78 5.41 12.23
C VAL A 469 -3.75 4.31 11.96
N GLY A 470 -4.20 3.07 11.84
CA GLY A 470 -3.30 1.94 11.56
C GLY A 470 -2.62 2.00 10.20
N VAL A 471 -3.39 2.25 9.12
CA VAL A 471 -2.85 2.25 7.75
C VAL A 471 -3.48 3.38 6.92
N ILE A 472 -2.67 4.06 6.10
CA ILE A 472 -3.15 4.97 5.05
C ILE A 472 -2.65 4.43 3.70
N THR A 473 -3.57 3.99 2.83
CA THR A 473 -3.21 3.52 1.48
C THR A 473 -3.35 4.65 0.47
N ILE A 474 -2.24 4.97 -0.21
CA ILE A 474 -2.10 6.19 -0.98
C ILE A 474 -1.86 5.85 -2.45
N PHE A 475 -2.77 6.32 -3.31
CA PHE A 475 -2.61 6.17 -4.76
C PHE A 475 -1.49 7.10 -5.28
N PRO A 476 -0.73 6.72 -6.34
CA PRO A 476 0.46 7.44 -6.78
C PRO A 476 0.28 8.95 -7.01
N ASN A 477 -0.81 9.38 -7.68
CA ASN A 477 -1.08 10.80 -7.93
C ASN A 477 -1.43 11.58 -6.64
N VAL A 478 -2.12 10.94 -5.69
CA VAL A 478 -2.44 11.54 -4.38
C VAL A 478 -1.16 11.70 -3.55
N ARG A 479 -0.29 10.67 -3.56
CA ARG A 479 1.03 10.75 -2.93
C ARG A 479 1.84 11.90 -3.50
N ARG A 480 1.89 12.03 -4.83
CA ARG A 480 2.57 13.14 -5.48
C ARG A 480 2.04 14.50 -5.04
N ALA A 481 0.71 14.67 -4.98
CA ALA A 481 0.10 15.91 -4.52
C ALA A 481 0.47 16.21 -3.05
N PHE A 482 0.50 15.19 -2.19
CA PHE A 482 0.93 15.33 -0.81
C PHE A 482 2.41 15.69 -0.68
N ASP A 483 3.27 15.06 -1.47
CA ASP A 483 4.72 15.32 -1.49
C ASP A 483 5.08 16.68 -2.14
N ALA A 484 4.18 17.23 -2.99
CA ALA A 484 4.36 18.57 -3.57
C ALA A 484 4.05 19.72 -2.60
N LEU A 485 3.39 19.43 -1.47
CA LEU A 485 3.18 20.43 -0.42
C LEU A 485 4.54 20.80 0.22
N PRO A 486 4.69 22.02 0.73
CA PRO A 486 5.85 22.38 1.53
C PRO A 486 6.07 21.37 2.65
N PRO A 487 7.31 21.16 3.13
CA PRO A 487 7.59 20.28 4.26
C PRO A 487 6.65 20.59 5.42
N MET A 488 5.80 19.63 5.77
CA MET A 488 4.74 19.80 6.75
C MET A 488 5.22 19.41 8.14
N LYS A 489 4.78 20.15 9.15
CA LYS A 489 4.80 19.66 10.52
C LYS A 489 3.67 18.65 10.71
N LEU A 490 3.97 17.38 10.43
CA LEU A 490 3.02 16.29 10.59
C LEU A 490 2.58 16.15 12.05
N ARG A 491 1.30 15.90 12.28
CA ARG A 491 0.73 15.66 13.61
C ARG A 491 0.56 14.16 13.83
N PRO A 492 1.38 13.50 14.68
CA PRO A 492 1.39 12.04 14.83
C PRO A 492 0.05 11.41 15.20
N HIS A 493 -0.81 12.19 15.87
CA HIS A 493 -2.13 11.77 16.37
C HIS A 493 -3.24 12.71 15.87
N ALA A 494 -3.16 13.13 14.59
CA ALA A 494 -4.17 14.00 13.99
C ALA A 494 -5.58 13.41 14.04
N VAL A 495 -5.71 12.08 13.98
CA VAL A 495 -6.98 11.35 14.05
C VAL A 495 -7.74 11.62 15.37
N GLU A 496 -7.05 11.89 16.46
CA GLU A 496 -7.64 12.16 17.77
C GLU A 496 -8.20 13.59 17.89
N SER A 497 -7.79 14.50 16.99
CA SER A 497 -8.31 15.86 16.97
C SER A 497 -9.79 15.85 16.56
N PRO A 498 -10.67 16.64 17.18
CA PRO A 498 -12.07 16.69 16.81
C PRO A 498 -12.27 17.22 15.39
N VAL A 499 -13.36 16.81 14.76
CA VAL A 499 -13.85 17.45 13.53
C VAL A 499 -14.27 18.88 13.88
N PRO A 500 -13.93 19.88 13.05
CA PRO A 500 -14.36 21.26 13.30
C PRO A 500 -15.88 21.38 13.39
N LYS A 501 -16.38 22.12 14.40
CA LYS A 501 -17.82 22.23 14.64
C LYS A 501 -18.58 22.79 13.45
N ASN A 502 -18.05 23.81 12.80
CA ASN A 502 -18.65 24.41 11.59
C ASN A 502 -18.79 23.40 10.45
N VAL A 503 -17.89 22.42 10.34
CA VAL A 503 -17.96 21.32 9.37
C VAL A 503 -19.12 20.39 9.72
N LEU A 504 -19.24 19.97 10.99
CA LEU A 504 -20.37 19.13 11.44
C LEU A 504 -21.70 19.86 11.29
N ASP A 505 -21.75 21.17 11.57
CA ASP A 505 -22.94 22.00 11.39
C ASP A 505 -23.45 22.04 9.93
N VAL A 506 -22.56 21.86 8.97
CA VAL A 506 -22.92 21.71 7.55
C VAL A 506 -23.31 20.26 7.24
N LEU A 507 -22.49 19.29 7.66
CA LEU A 507 -22.67 17.87 7.34
C LEU A 507 -23.98 17.28 7.85
N ARG A 508 -24.53 17.79 8.97
CA ARG A 508 -25.85 17.35 9.50
C ARG A 508 -27.02 17.54 8.53
N HIS A 509 -26.83 18.31 7.46
CA HIS A 509 -27.84 18.52 6.41
C HIS A 509 -27.82 17.44 5.33
N SER A 510 -26.83 16.53 5.35
CA SER A 510 -26.76 15.38 4.46
C SER A 510 -27.25 14.12 5.16
N GLU A 511 -28.28 13.47 4.60
CA GLU A 511 -28.76 12.19 5.10
C GLU A 511 -27.73 11.08 4.90
N VAL A 512 -27.04 11.09 3.75
CA VAL A 512 -25.95 10.15 3.46
C VAL A 512 -24.85 10.23 4.52
N PHE A 513 -24.47 11.45 4.94
CA PHE A 513 -23.48 11.62 6.01
C PHE A 513 -24.02 11.16 7.36
N LYS A 514 -25.25 11.51 7.73
CA LYS A 514 -25.86 11.08 8.98
C LYS A 514 -25.92 9.54 9.07
N GLN A 515 -26.33 8.87 7.99
CA GLN A 515 -26.32 7.41 7.90
C GLN A 515 -24.92 6.81 8.09
N ALA A 516 -23.89 7.47 7.51
CA ALA A 516 -22.51 6.99 7.66
C ALA A 516 -21.94 7.23 9.06
N PHE A 517 -22.31 8.31 9.72
CA PHE A 517 -21.65 8.82 10.92
C PHE A 517 -22.29 8.35 12.22
N TYR A 518 -23.64 8.20 12.25
CA TYR A 518 -24.40 7.89 13.44
C TYR A 518 -24.23 6.42 13.88
N VAL A 519 -24.13 6.18 15.18
CA VAL A 519 -24.02 4.82 15.75
C VAL A 519 -25.33 4.38 16.39
N GLY A 520 -26.02 5.28 17.11
CA GLY A 520 -27.29 5.01 17.74
C GLY A 520 -27.23 4.17 19.02
N ASP A 521 -26.04 3.86 19.50
CA ASP A 521 -25.84 3.07 20.73
C ASP A 521 -25.12 3.92 21.79
N PRO A 522 -25.84 4.36 22.86
CA PRO A 522 -25.26 5.17 23.93
C PRO A 522 -24.16 4.47 24.74
N GLU A 523 -24.12 3.11 24.75
CA GLU A 523 -23.06 2.37 25.40
C GLU A 523 -21.76 2.45 24.60
N LEU A 524 -21.87 2.54 23.28
CA LEU A 524 -20.73 2.71 22.38
C LEU A 524 -20.21 4.14 22.35
N LEU A 525 -21.11 5.10 22.21
CA LEU A 525 -20.82 6.53 22.10
C LEU A 525 -21.84 7.37 22.87
N PRO A 526 -21.67 7.52 24.19
CA PRO A 526 -22.65 8.19 25.05
C PRO A 526 -22.84 9.71 24.77
N GLU A 527 -21.90 10.31 24.08
CA GLU A 527 -21.93 11.76 23.73
C GLU A 527 -22.37 11.99 22.27
N GLU A 528 -23.17 11.09 21.72
CA GLU A 528 -23.66 11.23 20.34
C GLU A 528 -24.62 12.42 20.19
N ASP A 529 -24.41 13.22 19.14
CA ASP A 529 -25.25 14.36 18.83
C ASP A 529 -26.53 13.92 18.11
N ASP A 530 -27.67 14.03 18.76
CA ASP A 530 -28.98 13.70 18.17
C ASP A 530 -29.30 14.49 16.88
N GLN A 531 -28.68 15.64 16.66
CA GLN A 531 -28.84 16.40 15.40
C GLN A 531 -28.19 15.70 14.20
N LEU A 532 -27.28 14.74 14.46
CA LEU A 532 -26.64 13.89 13.45
C LEU A 532 -27.38 12.56 13.26
N ARG A 533 -28.50 12.35 13.95
CA ARG A 533 -29.33 11.16 13.78
C ARG A 533 -29.94 11.13 12.38
N PRO A 534 -29.80 10.05 11.62
CA PRO A 534 -30.43 9.90 10.31
C PRO A 534 -31.95 9.74 10.40
N ASP A 535 -32.64 10.18 9.37
CA ASP A 535 -34.08 9.95 9.25
C ASP A 535 -34.38 8.48 8.97
N HIS A 536 -33.45 7.80 8.27
CA HIS A 536 -33.50 6.37 7.94
C HIS A 536 -32.17 5.71 8.35
N PRO A 537 -32.04 5.24 9.61
CA PRO A 537 -30.86 4.52 10.08
C PRO A 537 -30.64 3.24 9.27
N LEU A 538 -29.40 2.95 8.92
CA LEU A 538 -29.01 1.69 8.26
C LEU A 538 -28.54 0.67 9.28
N CYS A 539 -28.86 -0.60 9.02
CA CYS A 539 -28.37 -1.75 9.78
C CYS A 539 -27.70 -2.74 8.82
N LEU A 540 -26.57 -3.33 9.21
CA LEU A 540 -25.84 -4.26 8.36
C LEU A 540 -26.67 -5.54 8.07
N ASP A 541 -27.58 -5.92 8.95
CA ASP A 541 -28.48 -7.07 8.78
C ASP A 541 -29.55 -6.82 7.69
N ASP A 542 -29.86 -5.57 7.39
CA ASP A 542 -30.76 -5.17 6.29
C ASP A 542 -29.96 -5.08 4.98
N GLU A 543 -29.50 -6.23 4.48
CA GLU A 543 -28.57 -6.31 3.37
C GLU A 543 -29.08 -5.58 2.11
N ALA A 544 -30.38 -5.64 1.82
CA ALA A 544 -30.98 -4.95 0.67
C ALA A 544 -30.80 -3.43 0.75
N ASP A 545 -31.04 -2.83 1.92
CA ASP A 545 -30.87 -1.40 2.12
C ASP A 545 -29.40 -0.97 2.05
N VAL A 546 -28.51 -1.80 2.59
CA VAL A 546 -27.05 -1.58 2.51
C VAL A 546 -26.56 -1.62 1.08
N LEU A 547 -26.99 -2.59 0.27
CA LEU A 547 -26.58 -2.72 -1.13
C LEU A 547 -27.15 -1.60 -2.01
N GLU A 548 -28.34 -1.07 -1.70
CA GLU A 548 -28.93 0.07 -2.41
C GLU A 548 -28.38 1.43 -1.94
N TRP A 549 -27.73 1.49 -0.78
CA TRP A 549 -27.13 2.73 -0.31
C TRP A 549 -26.07 3.26 -1.29
N THR A 550 -26.22 4.50 -1.70
CA THR A 550 -25.46 5.09 -2.82
C THR A 550 -23.94 4.86 -2.76
N PRO A 551 -23.23 5.06 -1.63
CA PRO A 551 -21.79 4.79 -1.55
C PRO A 551 -21.43 3.33 -1.82
N VAL A 552 -22.20 2.38 -1.28
CA VAL A 552 -21.98 0.94 -1.44
C VAL A 552 -22.29 0.51 -2.87
N ARG A 553 -23.52 0.81 -3.34
CA ARG A 553 -23.99 0.44 -4.68
C ARG A 553 -23.04 0.90 -5.78
N ASN A 554 -22.65 2.17 -5.78
CA ASN A 554 -21.79 2.74 -6.80
C ASN A 554 -20.39 2.08 -6.79
N THR A 555 -19.88 1.76 -5.61
CA THR A 555 -18.55 1.14 -5.47
C THR A 555 -18.54 -0.31 -5.91
N ILE A 556 -19.55 -1.10 -5.53
CA ILE A 556 -19.69 -2.50 -5.98
C ILE A 556 -19.84 -2.54 -7.50
N ALA A 557 -20.72 -1.71 -8.07
CA ALA A 557 -20.93 -1.63 -9.51
C ALA A 557 -19.62 -1.30 -10.27
N GLU A 558 -18.82 -0.36 -9.76
CA GLU A 558 -17.52 -0.03 -10.35
C GLU A 558 -16.53 -1.20 -10.27
N PHE A 559 -16.48 -1.91 -9.13
CA PHE A 559 -15.58 -3.05 -8.95
C PHE A 559 -15.96 -4.22 -9.88
N CYS A 560 -17.25 -4.54 -10.00
CA CYS A 560 -17.73 -5.55 -10.93
C CYS A 560 -17.41 -5.17 -12.38
N LYS A 561 -17.71 -3.93 -12.78
CA LYS A 561 -17.39 -3.44 -14.14
C LYS A 561 -15.88 -3.53 -14.45
N SER A 562 -15.04 -3.21 -13.48
CA SER A 562 -13.59 -3.29 -13.66
C SER A 562 -13.08 -4.73 -13.72
N TYR A 563 -13.72 -5.64 -13.01
CA TYR A 563 -13.43 -7.07 -13.10
C TYR A 563 -13.81 -7.63 -14.48
N ASP A 564 -14.98 -7.23 -15.02
CA ASP A 564 -15.42 -7.58 -16.36
C ASP A 564 -14.45 -7.07 -17.45
N ALA A 565 -13.93 -5.85 -17.28
CA ALA A 565 -12.95 -5.28 -18.20
C ALA A 565 -11.60 -6.04 -18.14
N PHE A 566 -11.19 -6.48 -16.97
CA PHE A 566 -9.98 -7.29 -16.80
C PHE A 566 -10.12 -8.67 -17.46
N GLU A 567 -11.25 -9.37 -17.28
CA GLU A 567 -11.54 -10.62 -17.98
C GLU A 567 -11.56 -10.45 -19.50
N THR A 568 -12.14 -9.34 -19.99
CA THR A 568 -12.16 -9.01 -21.41
C THR A 568 -10.73 -8.86 -21.96
N ARG A 569 -9.84 -8.17 -21.25
CA ARG A 569 -8.43 -8.03 -21.65
C ARG A 569 -7.70 -9.38 -21.71
N ILE A 570 -7.98 -10.28 -20.78
CA ILE A 570 -7.40 -11.63 -20.79
C ILE A 570 -7.89 -12.39 -22.01
N GLU A 571 -9.18 -12.31 -22.34
CA GLU A 571 -9.75 -12.95 -23.54
C GLU A 571 -9.14 -12.40 -24.82
N ASP A 572 -8.99 -11.07 -24.93
CA ASP A 572 -8.33 -10.44 -26.07
C ASP A 572 -6.89 -10.95 -26.23
N ARG A 573 -6.16 -11.09 -25.11
CA ARG A 573 -4.80 -11.62 -25.12
C ARG A 573 -4.76 -13.09 -25.53
N ARG A 574 -5.71 -13.92 -25.08
CA ARG A 574 -5.84 -15.32 -25.47
C ARG A 574 -6.05 -15.46 -26.97
N GLN A 575 -6.92 -14.63 -27.58
CA GLN A 575 -7.14 -14.61 -29.01
C GLN A 575 -5.91 -14.21 -29.81
N LEU A 576 -5.12 -13.26 -29.30
CA LEU A 576 -3.86 -12.87 -29.92
C LEU A 576 -2.83 -14.00 -29.87
N ALA A 577 -2.67 -14.66 -28.72
CA ALA A 577 -1.76 -15.80 -28.55
C ALA A 577 -2.15 -16.98 -29.46
N GLY A 578 -3.45 -17.27 -29.60
CA GLY A 578 -3.95 -18.30 -30.50
C GLY A 578 -3.69 -18.04 -31.99
N ARG A 579 -3.63 -16.78 -32.42
CA ARG A 579 -3.31 -16.41 -33.83
C ARG A 579 -1.81 -16.51 -34.16
N VAL A 580 -0.95 -16.46 -33.17
CA VAL A 580 0.52 -16.56 -33.34
C VAL A 580 0.94 -18.04 -33.51
N VAL A 581 0.14 -18.97 -33.01
CA VAL A 581 0.43 -20.42 -33.04
C VAL A 581 -0.24 -21.11 -34.27
N ALA A 582 -1.19 -20.48 -34.92
CA ALA A 582 -1.84 -20.94 -36.17
C ALA A 582 -1.13 -20.38 -37.40
#